data_77d6f14957bfbcf19d0fbbf5619fa74f
#
_entry.id   77d6f14957bfbcf19d0fbbf5619fa74f
#
_cell.length_a   1.000
_cell.length_b   1.000
_cell.length_c   1.000
_cell.angle_alpha   90.00
_cell.angle_beta   90.00
_cell.angle_gamma   90.00
#
_symmetry.space_group_name_H-M   'P 1'
#
loop_
_entity.id
_entity.type
_entity.pdbx_description
1 polymer ?
#
loop_
_entity_poly.entity_id
_entity_poly.type
_entity_poly.pdbx_seq_one_letter_code
_entity_poly.pdbx_strand_id
1 'polypeptide(L)'
;LLATPEVHDQVATVTTPEIYTLGNGKYHVAVMDFGIKQNILEYLASFDCHLTVFPAYTTAEEILAVRPDGIFLANGPGDPKDLQPIIEEVKKLIGKKPIFGICLGHQILALANGADTFKMKFGHRGVNHPVKDLLENKVLISSQNHGYAVDEKSLAGLNVEITNISLNDGTIEGLRYLDHPSFAVQY
;
A
#
# COMPACT_ATOMS: atom_id res chain seq x y z
N LEU A 1 -27.78 -19.73 -3.76
CA LEU A 1 -26.53 -19.11 -3.30
C LEU A 1 -26.85 -18.43 -1.98
N LEU A 2 -26.39 -19.00 -0.87
CA LEU A 2 -26.44 -18.37 0.44
C LEU A 2 -25.55 -17.13 0.35
N ALA A 3 -26.11 -15.96 0.66
CA ALA A 3 -25.33 -14.73 0.78
C ALA A 3 -24.38 -14.91 1.96
N THR A 4 -23.10 -15.08 1.68
CA THR A 4 -22.07 -15.01 2.72
C THR A 4 -22.07 -13.58 3.25
N PRO A 5 -22.17 -13.34 4.56
CA PRO A 5 -22.08 -11.98 5.10
C PRO A 5 -20.81 -11.30 4.61
N GLU A 6 -20.92 -10.06 4.17
CA GLU A 6 -19.72 -9.25 3.88
C GLU A 6 -18.94 -9.07 5.18
N VAL A 7 -17.69 -9.52 5.19
CA VAL A 7 -16.79 -9.33 6.34
C VAL A 7 -16.12 -7.98 6.14
N HIS A 8 -16.53 -7.01 6.94
CA HIS A 8 -15.85 -5.71 7.02
C HIS A 8 -14.59 -5.85 7.86
N ASP A 9 -13.60 -4.97 7.58
CA ASP A 9 -12.35 -4.92 8.35
C ASP A 9 -11.63 -6.26 8.47
N GLN A 10 -11.32 -6.84 7.33
CA GLN A 10 -10.56 -8.10 7.28
C GLN A 10 -9.13 -7.92 7.81
N VAL A 11 -8.58 -6.69 7.79
CA VAL A 11 -7.23 -6.37 8.27
C VAL A 11 -7.09 -6.68 9.75
N ALA A 12 -8.10 -6.39 10.57
CA ALA A 12 -8.08 -6.70 12.01
C ALA A 12 -7.85 -8.19 12.32
N THR A 13 -8.18 -9.09 11.38
CA THR A 13 -8.03 -10.54 11.58
C THR A 13 -6.68 -11.09 11.13
N VAL A 14 -5.90 -10.32 10.34
CA VAL A 14 -4.65 -10.79 9.72
C VAL A 14 -3.41 -9.99 10.11
N THR A 15 -3.59 -8.81 10.70
CA THR A 15 -2.49 -7.99 11.20
C THR A 15 -1.76 -8.67 12.35
N THR A 16 -0.47 -8.36 12.52
CA THR A 16 0.28 -8.86 13.69
C THR A 16 -0.38 -8.40 15.01
N PRO A 17 -0.42 -9.25 16.04
CA PRO A 17 -0.99 -8.85 17.33
C PRO A 17 -0.07 -7.95 18.16
N GLU A 18 1.23 -7.94 17.88
CA GLU A 18 2.24 -7.21 18.64
C GLU A 18 3.36 -6.69 17.74
N ILE A 19 4.08 -5.69 18.23
CA ILE A 19 5.22 -5.11 17.52
C ILE A 19 6.39 -6.09 17.58
N TYR A 20 7.05 -6.29 16.43
CA TYR A 20 8.29 -7.08 16.36
C TYR A 20 9.29 -6.47 15.39
N THR A 21 10.52 -6.94 15.43
CA THR A 21 11.61 -6.46 14.56
C THR A 21 12.18 -7.58 13.71
N LEU A 22 12.66 -7.22 12.51
CA LEU A 22 13.31 -8.13 11.58
C LEU A 22 14.47 -7.43 10.87
N GLY A 23 15.53 -8.18 10.59
CA GLY A 23 16.73 -7.62 9.94
C GLY A 23 17.61 -6.83 10.90
N ASN A 24 18.79 -6.42 10.41
CA ASN A 24 19.78 -5.67 11.16
C ASN A 24 20.52 -4.66 10.27
N GLY A 25 19.89 -4.26 9.18
CA GLY A 25 20.43 -3.32 8.22
C GLY A 25 20.55 -1.90 8.75
N LYS A 26 21.15 -1.05 7.94
CA LYS A 26 21.42 0.35 8.24
C LYS A 26 20.17 1.22 8.26
N TYR A 27 19.24 0.95 7.34
CA TYR A 27 18.03 1.79 7.16
C TYR A 27 16.88 1.25 7.99
N HIS A 28 16.33 2.09 8.86
CA HIS A 28 15.20 1.72 9.70
C HIS A 28 13.89 1.98 8.99
N VAL A 29 13.11 0.94 8.72
CA VAL A 29 11.79 1.02 8.08
C VAL A 29 10.70 0.61 9.07
N ALA A 30 9.74 1.50 9.30
CA ALA A 30 8.52 1.18 10.02
C ALA A 30 7.51 0.56 9.05
N VAL A 31 7.05 -0.64 9.34
CA VAL A 31 6.10 -1.38 8.50
C VAL A 31 4.74 -1.39 9.17
N MET A 32 3.70 -0.88 8.53
CA MET A 32 2.31 -1.08 8.96
C MET A 32 1.78 -2.38 8.34
N ASP A 33 1.49 -3.35 9.19
CA ASP A 33 1.08 -4.69 8.75
C ASP A 33 -0.44 -4.78 8.55
N PHE A 34 -0.87 -4.86 7.29
CA PHE A 34 -2.27 -5.07 6.91
C PHE A 34 -2.56 -6.53 6.51
N GLY A 35 -1.65 -7.44 6.76
CA GLY A 35 -1.64 -8.84 6.31
C GLY A 35 -0.47 -9.08 5.34
N ILE A 36 0.73 -8.64 5.73
CA ILE A 36 1.93 -8.66 4.91
C ILE A 36 2.37 -10.09 4.58
N LYS A 37 2.79 -10.28 3.35
CA LYS A 37 3.45 -11.53 2.97
C LYS A 37 4.88 -11.56 3.50
N GLN A 38 5.26 -12.67 4.15
CA GLN A 38 6.58 -12.88 4.73
C GLN A 38 7.73 -12.56 3.76
N ASN A 39 7.60 -12.96 2.50
CA ASN A 39 8.61 -12.70 1.46
C ASN A 39 8.87 -11.20 1.25
N ILE A 40 7.88 -10.33 1.46
CA ILE A 40 8.08 -8.86 1.33
C ILE A 40 8.99 -8.37 2.44
N LEU A 41 8.78 -8.84 3.68
CA LEU A 41 9.64 -8.50 4.82
C LEU A 41 11.08 -8.98 4.61
N GLU A 42 11.24 -10.22 4.15
CA GLU A 42 12.55 -10.79 3.85
C GLU A 42 13.26 -10.03 2.73
N TYR A 43 12.50 -9.60 1.72
CA TYR A 43 13.03 -8.82 0.61
C TYR A 43 13.48 -7.43 1.08
N LEU A 44 12.67 -6.73 1.87
CA LEU A 44 13.05 -5.44 2.46
C LEU A 44 14.31 -5.57 3.33
N ALA A 45 14.38 -6.61 4.17
CA ALA A 45 15.55 -6.86 4.99
C ALA A 45 16.82 -7.12 4.16
N SER A 46 16.68 -7.73 2.97
CA SER A 46 17.80 -7.98 2.06
C SER A 46 18.40 -6.70 1.43
N PHE A 47 17.68 -5.59 1.47
CA PHE A 47 18.15 -4.26 1.04
C PHE A 47 18.77 -3.42 2.16
N ASP A 48 19.48 -4.07 3.08
CA ASP A 48 20.12 -3.39 4.22
C ASP A 48 19.13 -2.65 5.12
N CYS A 49 17.92 -3.18 5.26
CA CYS A 49 16.89 -2.63 6.13
C CYS A 49 16.80 -3.38 7.46
N HIS A 50 16.56 -2.59 8.51
CA HIS A 50 16.06 -3.03 9.81
C HIS A 50 14.59 -2.65 9.89
N LEU A 51 13.72 -3.61 10.10
CA LEU A 51 12.27 -3.42 10.08
C LEU A 51 11.71 -3.43 11.50
N THR A 52 10.85 -2.46 11.82
CA THR A 52 9.93 -2.54 12.95
C THR A 52 8.52 -2.70 12.40
N VAL A 53 7.91 -3.85 12.64
CA VAL A 53 6.58 -4.20 12.13
C VAL A 53 5.55 -3.88 13.19
N PHE A 54 4.57 -3.07 12.83
CA PHE A 54 3.51 -2.56 13.69
C PHE A 54 2.16 -3.17 13.32
N PRO A 55 1.28 -3.44 14.31
CA PRO A 55 -0.12 -3.70 14.04
C PRO A 55 -0.76 -2.59 13.20
N ALA A 56 -1.75 -2.94 12.39
CA ALA A 56 -2.41 -2.04 11.43
C ALA A 56 -2.96 -0.75 12.07
N TYR A 57 -3.44 -0.84 13.31
CA TYR A 57 -4.09 0.26 14.03
C TYR A 57 -3.15 1.07 14.94
N THR A 58 -1.84 0.89 14.78
CA THR A 58 -0.84 1.69 15.50
C THR A 58 -0.92 3.16 15.08
N THR A 59 -0.83 4.05 16.04
CA THR A 59 -0.91 5.50 15.79
C THR A 59 0.33 6.03 15.07
N ALA A 60 0.15 7.11 14.32
CA ALA A 60 1.26 7.80 13.65
C ALA A 60 2.33 8.27 14.65
N GLU A 61 1.93 8.66 15.85
CA GLU A 61 2.84 9.09 16.92
C GLU A 61 3.75 7.93 17.36
N GLU A 62 3.18 6.74 17.62
CA GLU A 62 3.94 5.55 17.99
C GLU A 62 4.90 5.12 16.87
N ILE A 63 4.46 5.16 15.60
CA ILE A 63 5.28 4.86 14.44
C ILE A 63 6.46 5.84 14.33
N LEU A 64 6.23 7.14 14.50
CA LEU A 64 7.27 8.16 14.43
C LEU A 64 8.21 8.15 15.64
N ALA A 65 7.75 7.65 16.81
CA ALA A 65 8.55 7.58 18.03
C ALA A 65 9.80 6.69 17.87
N VAL A 66 9.75 5.65 17.02
CA VAL A 66 10.92 4.82 16.71
C VAL A 66 11.90 5.46 15.72
N ARG A 67 11.61 6.67 15.24
CA ARG A 67 12.44 7.47 14.31
C ARG A 67 12.85 6.71 13.04
N PRO A 68 11.92 6.17 12.29
CA PRO A 68 12.25 5.41 11.08
C PRO A 68 12.84 6.34 10.01
N ASP A 69 13.63 5.78 9.09
CA ASP A 69 14.09 6.46 7.89
C ASP A 69 13.00 6.50 6.81
N GLY A 70 12.14 5.47 6.77
CA GLY A 70 11.00 5.37 5.86
C GLY A 70 9.86 4.55 6.46
N ILE A 71 8.71 4.63 5.82
CA ILE A 71 7.49 3.92 6.22
C ILE A 71 7.03 3.04 5.07
N PHE A 72 6.66 1.80 5.38
CA PHE A 72 6.12 0.86 4.43
C PHE A 72 4.68 0.51 4.78
N LEU A 73 3.77 0.71 3.83
CA LEU A 73 2.36 0.33 3.93
C LEU A 73 2.16 -1.01 3.22
N ALA A 74 1.86 -2.03 3.97
CA ALA A 74 1.81 -3.39 3.47
C ALA A 74 0.63 -3.66 2.53
N ASN A 75 0.69 -4.81 1.86
CA ASN A 75 -0.47 -5.43 1.23
C ASN A 75 -1.45 -5.95 2.29
N GLY A 76 -2.68 -6.18 1.90
CA GLY A 76 -3.71 -6.74 2.77
C GLY A 76 -5.03 -7.01 2.06
N PRO A 77 -6.00 -7.65 2.75
CA PRO A 77 -7.32 -7.96 2.22
C PRO A 77 -8.33 -6.83 2.43
N GLY A 78 -9.48 -6.94 1.77
CA GLY A 78 -10.69 -6.16 2.05
C GLY A 78 -10.87 -4.93 1.19
N ASP A 79 -11.88 -4.15 1.54
CA ASP A 79 -12.16 -2.84 0.95
C ASP A 79 -11.32 -1.79 1.69
N PRO A 80 -10.47 -1.00 1.00
CA PRO A 80 -9.69 0.02 1.67
C PRO A 80 -10.56 1.08 2.36
N LYS A 81 -11.79 1.30 1.92
CA LYS A 81 -12.72 2.27 2.52
C LYS A 81 -13.26 1.84 3.89
N ASP A 82 -13.21 0.56 4.22
CA ASP A 82 -13.58 0.05 5.55
C ASP A 82 -12.52 0.44 6.63
N LEU A 83 -11.36 0.91 6.20
CA LEU A 83 -10.18 1.13 7.06
C LEU A 83 -9.98 2.62 7.41
N GLN A 84 -11.05 3.37 7.63
CA GLN A 84 -11.00 4.81 7.93
C GLN A 84 -10.03 5.18 9.08
N PRO A 85 -9.97 4.44 10.21
CA PRO A 85 -9.00 4.75 11.27
C PRO A 85 -7.55 4.67 10.78
N ILE A 86 -7.21 3.68 9.94
CA ILE A 86 -5.86 3.51 9.38
C ILE A 86 -5.55 4.65 8.39
N ILE A 87 -6.50 5.02 7.54
CA ILE A 87 -6.36 6.12 6.58
C ILE A 87 -6.03 7.43 7.30
N GLU A 88 -6.72 7.73 8.41
CA GLU A 88 -6.47 8.94 9.20
C GLU A 88 -5.08 8.93 9.86
N GLU A 89 -4.57 7.78 10.30
CA GLU A 89 -3.21 7.69 10.82
C GLU A 89 -2.18 7.85 9.70
N VAL A 90 -2.37 7.21 8.54
CA VAL A 90 -1.48 7.36 7.37
C VAL A 90 -1.45 8.82 6.91
N LYS A 91 -2.57 9.53 6.93
CA LYS A 91 -2.65 10.96 6.60
C LYS A 91 -1.73 11.83 7.48
N LYS A 92 -1.60 11.50 8.77
CA LYS A 92 -0.68 12.19 9.69
C LYS A 92 0.79 11.90 9.40
N LEU A 93 1.10 10.76 8.76
CA LEU A 93 2.46 10.35 8.38
C LEU A 93 2.96 11.02 7.10
N ILE A 94 2.04 11.47 6.21
CA ILE A 94 2.37 12.13 4.94
C ILE A 94 3.24 13.36 5.20
N GLY A 95 4.34 13.46 4.44
CA GLY A 95 5.32 14.55 4.57
C GLY A 95 6.25 14.46 5.78
N LYS A 96 6.08 13.49 6.67
CA LYS A 96 6.98 13.28 7.82
C LYS A 96 8.18 12.42 7.47
N LYS A 97 7.96 11.38 6.69
CA LYS A 97 8.97 10.42 6.22
C LYS A 97 8.62 9.97 4.79
N PRO A 98 9.58 9.44 4.04
CA PRO A 98 9.27 8.74 2.80
C PRO A 98 8.29 7.58 3.07
N ILE A 99 7.28 7.42 2.20
CA ILE A 99 6.30 6.33 2.30
C ILE A 99 6.32 5.51 1.01
N PHE A 100 6.39 4.19 1.16
CA PHE A 100 6.17 3.25 0.07
C PHE A 100 4.99 2.34 0.39
N GLY A 101 4.04 2.18 -0.55
CA GLY A 101 2.86 1.33 -0.38
C GLY A 101 2.73 0.27 -1.45
N ILE A 102 2.29 -0.94 -1.06
CA ILE A 102 1.99 -2.04 -2.00
C ILE A 102 0.54 -2.48 -1.84
N CYS A 103 -0.18 -2.64 -2.96
CA CYS A 103 -1.53 -3.19 -3.07
C CYS A 103 -2.53 -2.44 -2.18
N LEU A 104 -2.94 -2.99 -1.03
CA LEU A 104 -3.80 -2.28 -0.09
C LEU A 104 -3.12 -0.99 0.43
N GLY A 105 -1.81 -1.02 0.68
CA GLY A 105 -1.04 0.16 1.09
C GLY A 105 -1.02 1.25 0.02
N HIS A 106 -1.03 0.90 -1.27
CA HIS A 106 -1.20 1.85 -2.36
C HIS A 106 -2.58 2.52 -2.31
N GLN A 107 -3.64 1.75 -2.10
CA GLN A 107 -5.01 2.25 -2.04
C GLN A 107 -5.23 3.13 -0.81
N ILE A 108 -4.73 2.72 0.37
CA ILE A 108 -4.78 3.51 1.61
C ILE A 108 -4.02 4.83 1.44
N LEU A 109 -2.83 4.81 0.84
CA LEU A 109 -2.06 6.04 0.58
C LEU A 109 -2.80 6.98 -0.37
N ALA A 110 -3.49 6.45 -1.39
CA ALA A 110 -4.31 7.24 -2.29
C ALA A 110 -5.49 7.90 -1.55
N LEU A 111 -6.23 7.14 -0.74
CA LEU A 111 -7.32 7.66 0.08
C LEU A 111 -6.84 8.71 1.09
N ALA A 112 -5.70 8.50 1.74
CA ALA A 112 -5.10 9.45 2.68
C ALA A 112 -4.70 10.78 2.02
N ASN A 113 -4.42 10.77 0.72
CA ASN A 113 -4.15 11.97 -0.08
C ASN A 113 -5.41 12.59 -0.71
N GLY A 114 -6.59 12.06 -0.42
CA GLY A 114 -7.87 12.62 -0.90
C GLY A 114 -8.36 12.06 -2.24
N ALA A 115 -7.70 11.04 -2.78
CA ALA A 115 -8.21 10.27 -3.91
C ALA A 115 -9.34 9.32 -3.49
N ASP A 116 -9.94 8.63 -4.44
CA ASP A 116 -10.98 7.63 -4.21
C ASP A 116 -10.60 6.28 -4.81
N THR A 117 -11.28 5.22 -4.38
CA THR A 117 -11.12 3.86 -4.89
C THR A 117 -12.48 3.29 -5.31
N PHE A 118 -12.47 2.33 -6.21
CA PHE A 118 -13.67 1.64 -6.65
C PHE A 118 -13.48 0.13 -6.69
N LYS A 119 -14.58 -0.60 -6.49
CA LYS A 119 -14.62 -2.06 -6.63
C LYS A 119 -14.63 -2.43 -8.11
N MET A 120 -13.65 -3.18 -8.54
CA MET A 120 -13.55 -3.68 -9.90
C MET A 120 -14.58 -4.80 -10.12
N LYS A 121 -15.09 -4.93 -11.36
CA LYS A 121 -16.04 -5.98 -11.70
C LYS A 121 -15.49 -7.39 -11.51
N PHE A 122 -14.23 -7.61 -11.88
CA PHE A 122 -13.55 -8.91 -11.81
C PHE A 122 -12.31 -8.89 -10.93
N GLY A 123 -11.63 -7.73 -10.79
CA GLY A 123 -10.32 -7.58 -10.16
C GLY A 123 -9.20 -8.19 -11.00
N HIS A 124 -7.97 -8.01 -10.51
CA HIS A 124 -6.79 -8.64 -11.10
C HIS A 124 -6.31 -9.78 -10.22
N ARG A 125 -6.23 -10.99 -10.78
CA ARG A 125 -5.76 -12.20 -10.08
C ARG A 125 -4.94 -13.05 -11.01
N GLY A 126 -3.66 -13.20 -10.70
CA GLY A 126 -2.72 -14.00 -11.50
C GLY A 126 -1.29 -13.50 -11.42
N VAL A 127 -0.40 -14.20 -12.09
CA VAL A 127 1.05 -13.94 -12.10
C VAL A 127 1.55 -13.39 -13.45
N ASN A 128 0.64 -13.02 -14.33
CA ASN A 128 0.95 -12.66 -15.72
C ASN A 128 0.23 -11.39 -16.18
N HIS A 129 0.02 -10.43 -15.27
CA HIS A 129 -0.59 -9.15 -15.60
C HIS A 129 0.46 -8.18 -16.16
N PRO A 130 0.28 -7.70 -17.42
CA PRO A 130 1.18 -6.74 -18.02
C PRO A 130 0.89 -5.35 -17.47
N VAL A 131 1.90 -4.72 -16.92
CA VAL A 131 1.87 -3.34 -16.40
C VAL A 131 2.83 -2.49 -17.20
N LYS A 132 2.39 -1.35 -17.67
CA LYS A 132 3.24 -0.39 -18.32
C LYS A 132 3.80 0.60 -17.31
N ASP A 133 5.11 0.64 -17.20
CA ASP A 133 5.85 1.71 -16.55
C ASP A 133 5.91 2.90 -17.51
N LEU A 134 5.30 4.02 -17.10
CA LEU A 134 5.21 5.23 -17.90
C LEU A 134 6.49 6.06 -17.83
N LEU A 135 7.26 5.93 -16.74
CA LEU A 135 8.50 6.69 -16.56
C LEU A 135 9.63 6.13 -17.43
N GLU A 136 9.76 4.80 -17.45
CA GLU A 136 10.80 4.11 -18.22
C GLU A 136 10.31 3.63 -19.60
N ASN A 137 9.01 3.78 -19.89
CA ASN A 137 8.34 3.28 -21.09
C ASN A 137 8.58 1.78 -21.34
N LYS A 138 8.53 0.98 -20.28
CA LYS A 138 8.74 -0.47 -20.30
C LYS A 138 7.46 -1.20 -19.93
N VAL A 139 7.36 -2.47 -20.34
CA VAL A 139 6.30 -3.37 -19.90
C VAL A 139 6.89 -4.38 -18.92
N LEU A 140 6.27 -4.48 -17.76
CA LEU A 140 6.61 -5.43 -16.71
C LEU A 140 5.50 -6.47 -16.64
N ILE A 141 5.85 -7.72 -16.35
CA ILE A 141 4.88 -8.76 -15.99
C ILE A 141 4.82 -8.84 -14.48
N SER A 142 3.64 -8.63 -13.93
CA SER A 142 3.42 -8.54 -12.49
C SER A 142 2.51 -9.65 -11.96
N SER A 143 2.67 -9.95 -10.68
CA SER A 143 1.75 -10.78 -9.90
C SER A 143 0.74 -9.88 -9.21
N GLN A 144 -0.56 -10.15 -9.38
CA GLN A 144 -1.62 -9.32 -8.82
C GLN A 144 -2.69 -10.18 -8.13
N ASN A 145 -3.24 -9.65 -7.04
CA ASN A 145 -4.41 -10.22 -6.38
C ASN A 145 -5.15 -9.11 -5.62
N HIS A 146 -5.98 -8.34 -6.36
CA HIS A 146 -6.78 -7.28 -5.77
C HIS A 146 -8.14 -7.15 -6.47
N GLY A 147 -9.13 -6.62 -5.76
CA GLY A 147 -10.49 -6.38 -6.26
C GLY A 147 -10.87 -4.90 -6.30
N TYR A 148 -9.99 -4.02 -5.84
CA TYR A 148 -10.18 -2.57 -5.82
C TYR A 148 -9.04 -1.88 -6.56
N ALA A 149 -9.32 -0.71 -7.14
CA ALA A 149 -8.33 0.13 -7.80
C ALA A 149 -8.59 1.61 -7.46
N VAL A 150 -7.57 2.44 -7.61
CA VAL A 150 -7.69 3.90 -7.47
C VAL A 150 -8.49 4.46 -8.66
N ASP A 151 -9.46 5.34 -8.38
CA ASP A 151 -10.23 6.04 -9.43
C ASP A 151 -9.39 7.18 -10.01
N GLU A 152 -9.02 7.06 -11.28
CA GLU A 152 -8.24 8.07 -11.99
C GLU A 152 -8.88 9.46 -11.92
N LYS A 153 -10.21 9.54 -11.98
CA LYS A 153 -10.93 10.83 -11.94
C LYS A 153 -10.76 11.55 -10.61
N SER A 154 -10.55 10.80 -9.54
CA SER A 154 -10.34 11.36 -8.21
C SER A 154 -8.96 11.99 -8.02
N LEU A 155 -8.03 11.73 -8.92
CA LEU A 155 -6.69 12.33 -8.89
C LEU A 155 -6.67 13.79 -9.38
N ALA A 156 -7.77 14.25 -10.00
CA ALA A 156 -7.85 15.60 -10.52
C ALA A 156 -7.65 16.65 -9.40
N GLY A 157 -6.65 17.51 -9.57
CA GLY A 157 -6.30 18.54 -8.57
C GLY A 157 -5.35 18.07 -7.45
N LEU A 158 -4.99 16.80 -7.42
CA LEU A 158 -3.94 16.28 -6.52
C LEU A 158 -2.56 16.43 -7.18
N ASN A 159 -1.54 16.65 -6.36
CA ASN A 159 -0.16 16.77 -6.83
C ASN A 159 0.50 15.39 -6.95
N VAL A 160 0.00 14.58 -7.88
CA VAL A 160 0.35 13.18 -8.06
C VAL A 160 0.58 12.86 -9.54
N GLU A 161 1.50 11.96 -9.80
CA GLU A 161 1.81 11.42 -11.13
C GLU A 161 1.47 9.94 -11.19
N ILE A 162 0.76 9.52 -12.23
CA ILE A 162 0.53 8.10 -12.54
C ILE A 162 1.83 7.56 -13.13
N THR A 163 2.43 6.59 -12.45
CA THR A 163 3.69 5.98 -12.88
C THR A 163 3.50 4.66 -13.63
N ASN A 164 2.43 3.94 -13.31
CA ASN A 164 2.17 2.61 -13.89
C ASN A 164 0.68 2.44 -14.19
N ILE A 165 0.39 1.77 -15.29
CA ILE A 165 -0.99 1.40 -15.70
C ILE A 165 -1.07 -0.05 -16.14
N SER A 166 -2.21 -0.69 -15.90
CA SER A 166 -2.53 -2.00 -16.45
C SER A 166 -2.73 -1.91 -17.97
N LEU A 167 -2.08 -2.77 -18.73
CA LEU A 167 -2.30 -2.85 -20.18
C LEU A 167 -3.61 -3.58 -20.55
N ASN A 168 -4.25 -4.27 -19.61
CA ASN A 168 -5.46 -5.00 -19.87
C ASN A 168 -6.70 -4.09 -19.88
N ASP A 169 -6.75 -3.11 -18.97
CA ASP A 169 -7.95 -2.29 -18.76
C ASP A 169 -7.68 -0.83 -18.42
N GLY A 170 -6.40 -0.43 -18.39
CA GLY A 170 -6.00 0.96 -18.11
C GLY A 170 -6.08 1.39 -16.66
N THR A 171 -6.39 0.48 -15.73
CA THR A 171 -6.42 0.83 -14.30
C THR A 171 -5.05 1.29 -13.79
N ILE A 172 -5.07 2.16 -12.78
CA ILE A 172 -3.86 2.70 -12.17
C ILE A 172 -3.15 1.59 -11.39
N GLU A 173 -1.87 1.41 -11.69
CA GLU A 173 -1.01 0.40 -11.08
C GLU A 173 0.17 1.00 -10.30
N GLY A 174 0.34 2.31 -10.36
CA GLY A 174 1.37 3.02 -9.60
C GLY A 174 1.17 4.52 -9.56
N LEU A 175 1.52 5.12 -8.43
CA LEU A 175 1.44 6.55 -8.15
C LEU A 175 2.72 7.06 -7.51
N ARG A 176 3.12 8.27 -7.86
CA ARG A 176 4.18 9.05 -7.22
C ARG A 176 3.65 10.42 -6.84
N TYR A 177 3.80 10.82 -5.59
CA TYR A 177 3.40 12.14 -5.11
C TYR A 177 4.54 13.13 -5.31
N LEU A 178 4.21 14.36 -5.72
CA LEU A 178 5.20 15.35 -6.13
C LEU A 178 5.52 16.39 -5.04
N ASP A 179 4.68 16.50 -4.03
CA ASP A 179 4.82 17.42 -2.90
C ASP A 179 5.41 16.78 -1.64
N HIS A 180 5.54 15.45 -1.61
CA HIS A 180 6.19 14.70 -0.54
C HIS A 180 6.79 13.39 -1.08
N PRO A 181 7.82 12.82 -0.42
CA PRO A 181 8.53 11.65 -0.93
C PRO A 181 7.75 10.35 -0.70
N SER A 182 6.61 10.20 -1.38
CA SER A 182 5.80 8.99 -1.30
C SER A 182 5.48 8.45 -2.69
N PHE A 183 5.46 7.13 -2.78
CA PHE A 183 5.09 6.40 -4.00
C PHE A 183 4.48 5.05 -3.64
N ALA A 184 3.74 4.47 -4.56
CA ALA A 184 3.09 3.20 -4.31
C ALA A 184 2.80 2.44 -5.61
N VAL A 185 2.72 1.12 -5.51
CA VAL A 185 2.34 0.24 -6.61
C VAL A 185 1.20 -0.69 -6.19
N GLN A 186 0.36 -1.05 -7.16
CA GLN A 186 -0.80 -1.91 -6.91
C GLN A 186 -0.42 -3.41 -6.95
N TYR A 187 0.65 -3.76 -7.64
CA TYR A 187 1.14 -5.13 -7.84
C TYR A 187 2.22 -5.54 -6.87
#